data_475311afa70d01f5df5cb76da86f0667
#
_entry.id   475311afa70d01f5df5cb76da86f0667
#
_cell.length_a   1.000
_cell.length_b   1.000
_cell.length_c   1.000
_cell.angle_alpha   90.00
_cell.angle_beta   90.00
_cell.angle_gamma   90.00
#
_symmetry.space_group_name_H-M   'P 1'
#
loop_
_entity.id
_entity.type
_entity.pdbx_description
1 polymer ?
#
loop_
_entity_poly.entity_id
_entity_poly.type
_entity_poly.pdbx_seq_one_letter_code
_entity_poly.pdbx_strand_id
1 'polypeptide(L)'
;MKIENSKDLYVIARWAYSIGEPIIDDAQYNLLHQMIIEKYSDWEYATRSWSSDPCPIELLKSYNLTDLIRKVVLTDKTESIPSLQTESDVKYELSNLNQTCTLSYKLDGWNVQASYYNGKLIQFQSRGRSTDTAVNLNHMWHYLPQEIHQKGRITVTLEAIVPNEEFIELKEKYGYKSQRGSVSGCFARPDLQHYVKFIAHGIIGDLNPINPFPLLKSWGFEVPVYIVVNNYSEVLEGIETMGDALTHYEYPTDGLVIRGDFMRAIRIGAWKEPILRSYVTGYDESYGSHRIGIKCAIYPVQLANSTQKLVSVTNLKRIIENNLQIGYPIAFRLSSMAIADLDEDATRILQEQWKDDYEEYRRLIENNEEVTESKGSSFYIPIGDQPVNIKQNRFSKFI
;
A
#
# COMPACT_ATOMS: atom_id res chain seq x y z
N MET A 1 36.37 12.85 1.61
CA MET A 1 35.97 12.08 2.81
C MET A 1 36.06 10.61 2.47
N LYS A 2 36.68 9.76 3.27
CA LYS A 2 36.91 8.34 2.94
C LYS A 2 36.18 7.49 3.96
N ILE A 3 35.05 6.87 3.57
CA ILE A 3 34.42 5.79 4.32
C ILE A 3 35.14 4.52 3.90
N GLU A 4 35.98 3.96 4.76
CA GLU A 4 36.81 2.81 4.42
C GLU A 4 36.06 1.47 4.57
N ASN A 5 35.05 1.43 5.43
CA ASN A 5 34.23 0.25 5.65
C ASN A 5 33.13 0.17 4.60
N SER A 6 33.17 -0.86 3.77
CA SER A 6 32.19 -1.05 2.69
C SER A 6 30.75 -1.28 3.19
N LYS A 7 30.56 -1.88 4.36
CA LYS A 7 29.22 -2.04 4.97
C LYS A 7 28.67 -0.72 5.43
N ASP A 8 29.48 0.10 6.08
CA ASP A 8 29.08 1.43 6.55
C ASP A 8 28.74 2.33 5.37
N LEU A 9 29.60 2.31 4.34
CA LEU A 9 29.33 3.05 3.10
C LEU A 9 28.03 2.60 2.45
N TYR A 10 27.79 1.31 2.41
CA TYR A 10 26.55 0.76 1.82
C TYR A 10 25.29 1.19 2.59
N VAL A 11 25.33 1.11 3.92
CA VAL A 11 24.19 1.56 4.76
C VAL A 11 23.92 3.04 4.60
N ILE A 12 24.99 3.87 4.66
CA ILE A 12 24.87 5.31 4.51
C ILE A 12 24.40 5.69 3.09
N ALA A 13 24.96 5.07 2.04
CA ALA A 13 24.62 5.36 0.66
C ALA A 13 23.16 4.99 0.35
N ARG A 14 22.69 3.82 0.82
CA ARG A 14 21.28 3.42 0.71
C ARG A 14 20.33 4.42 1.35
N TRP A 15 20.65 4.79 2.58
CA TRP A 15 19.81 5.74 3.30
C TRP A 15 19.88 7.13 2.66
N ALA A 16 21.06 7.63 2.30
CA ALA A 16 21.25 8.92 1.63
C ALA A 16 20.49 8.98 0.29
N TYR A 17 20.53 7.89 -0.48
CA TYR A 17 19.75 7.76 -1.71
C TYR A 17 18.23 7.85 -1.43
N SER A 18 17.75 7.21 -0.35
CA SER A 18 16.33 7.21 0.02
C SER A 18 15.80 8.59 0.44
N ILE A 19 16.68 9.50 0.84
CA ILE A 19 16.33 10.89 1.21
C ILE A 19 16.63 11.91 0.09
N GLY A 20 17.05 11.44 -1.10
CA GLY A 20 17.36 12.30 -2.23
C GLY A 20 18.70 13.05 -2.14
N GLU A 21 19.62 12.62 -1.26
CA GLU A 21 20.94 13.21 -1.06
C GLU A 21 22.04 12.16 -1.30
N PRO A 22 22.15 11.57 -2.52
CA PRO A 22 23.10 10.51 -2.80
C PRO A 22 24.55 10.98 -2.56
N ILE A 23 25.34 10.18 -1.84
CA ILE A 23 26.75 10.46 -1.54
C ILE A 23 27.72 9.81 -2.52
N ILE A 24 27.23 8.89 -3.34
CA ILE A 24 27.91 8.22 -4.45
C ILE A 24 26.98 8.16 -5.65
N ASP A 25 27.52 8.08 -6.86
CA ASP A 25 26.71 7.94 -8.08
C ASP A 25 26.14 6.52 -8.25
N ASP A 26 25.19 6.38 -9.21
CA ASP A 26 24.48 5.13 -9.46
C ASP A 26 25.44 3.98 -9.87
N ALA A 27 26.50 4.28 -10.62
CA ALA A 27 27.46 3.28 -11.06
C ALA A 27 28.29 2.77 -9.87
N GLN A 28 28.74 3.68 -9.02
CA GLN A 28 29.45 3.35 -7.78
C GLN A 28 28.55 2.57 -6.82
N TYR A 29 27.27 2.97 -6.70
CA TYR A 29 26.31 2.26 -5.88
C TYR A 29 26.06 0.83 -6.37
N ASN A 30 25.88 0.64 -7.67
CA ASN A 30 25.65 -0.68 -8.26
C ASN A 30 26.83 -1.61 -8.05
N LEU A 31 28.07 -1.13 -8.21
CA LEU A 31 29.28 -1.89 -7.93
C LEU A 31 29.38 -2.27 -6.44
N LEU A 32 29.11 -1.32 -5.55
CA LEU A 32 29.09 -1.57 -4.11
C LEU A 32 28.01 -2.59 -3.72
N HIS A 33 26.83 -2.48 -4.30
CA HIS A 33 25.72 -3.40 -4.08
C HIS A 33 26.07 -4.84 -4.50
N GLN A 34 26.63 -5.01 -5.69
CA GLN A 34 27.10 -6.33 -6.16
C GLN A 34 28.13 -6.92 -5.22
N MET A 35 29.14 -6.14 -4.83
CA MET A 35 30.17 -6.58 -3.89
C MET A 35 29.58 -7.00 -2.53
N ILE A 36 28.58 -6.25 -2.04
CA ILE A 36 27.92 -6.56 -0.75
C ILE A 36 27.13 -7.87 -0.85
N ILE A 37 26.38 -8.09 -1.93
CA ILE A 37 25.62 -9.33 -2.14
C ILE A 37 26.57 -10.53 -2.24
N GLU A 38 27.66 -10.41 -3.01
CA GLU A 38 28.63 -11.50 -3.19
C GLU A 38 29.35 -11.86 -1.89
N LYS A 39 29.73 -10.85 -1.11
CA LYS A 39 30.58 -11.04 0.07
C LYS A 39 29.82 -11.26 1.37
N TYR A 40 28.57 -10.77 1.45
CA TYR A 40 27.76 -10.72 2.67
C TYR A 40 26.29 -11.07 2.41
N SER A 41 26.05 -12.18 1.68
CA SER A 41 24.71 -12.62 1.27
C SER A 41 23.71 -12.78 2.43
N ASP A 42 24.21 -13.17 3.61
CA ASP A 42 23.38 -13.42 4.80
C ASP A 42 23.13 -12.15 5.65
N TRP A 43 23.73 -11.03 5.24
CA TRP A 43 23.53 -9.79 5.95
C TRP A 43 22.17 -9.16 5.61
N GLU A 44 21.39 -8.79 6.62
CA GLU A 44 20.02 -8.28 6.44
C GLU A 44 19.91 -7.11 5.45
N TYR A 45 20.91 -6.22 5.38
CA TYR A 45 20.93 -5.11 4.44
C TYR A 45 21.16 -5.54 2.98
N ALA A 46 21.72 -6.72 2.72
CA ALA A 46 21.88 -7.25 1.37
C ALA A 46 20.55 -7.75 0.78
N THR A 47 19.62 -8.19 1.64
CA THR A 47 18.41 -8.90 1.22
C THR A 47 17.12 -8.10 1.42
N ARG A 48 17.09 -7.12 2.33
CA ARG A 48 15.86 -6.37 2.64
C ARG A 48 15.61 -5.21 1.66
N SER A 49 14.35 -4.82 1.52
CA SER A 49 13.98 -3.62 0.76
C SER A 49 14.57 -2.35 1.40
N TRP A 50 15.24 -1.53 0.61
CA TRP A 50 15.85 -0.27 1.04
C TRP A 50 14.85 0.82 1.45
N SER A 51 13.59 0.74 1.02
CA SER A 51 12.53 1.70 1.38
C SER A 51 12.18 1.72 2.88
N SER A 52 12.72 0.79 3.67
CA SER A 52 12.47 0.66 5.10
C SER A 52 13.70 0.91 5.98
N ASP A 53 14.82 1.35 5.39
CA ASP A 53 16.04 1.56 6.17
C ASP A 53 15.87 2.73 7.15
N PRO A 54 16.16 2.53 8.45
CA PRO A 54 16.19 3.61 9.41
C PRO A 54 17.38 4.54 9.16
N CYS A 55 17.28 5.80 9.59
CA CYS A 55 18.41 6.72 9.55
C CYS A 55 19.59 6.16 10.38
N PRO A 56 20.77 5.93 9.77
CA PRO A 56 21.92 5.36 10.47
C PRO A 56 22.67 6.43 11.30
N ILE A 57 22.00 7.00 12.29
CA ILE A 57 22.46 8.17 13.06
C ILE A 57 23.87 7.98 13.60
N GLU A 58 24.17 6.84 14.20
CA GLU A 58 25.46 6.60 14.83
C GLU A 58 26.59 6.50 13.80
N LEU A 59 26.32 5.89 12.64
CA LEU A 59 27.28 5.87 11.54
C LEU A 59 27.49 7.28 10.97
N LEU A 60 26.44 8.05 10.78
CA LEU A 60 26.54 9.42 10.29
C LEU A 60 27.35 10.30 11.25
N LYS A 61 27.17 10.14 12.55
CA LYS A 61 27.99 10.84 13.57
C LYS A 61 29.45 10.42 13.51
N SER A 62 29.73 9.11 13.40
CA SER A 62 31.11 8.60 13.38
C SER A 62 31.91 9.06 12.17
N TYR A 63 31.23 9.35 11.04
CA TYR A 63 31.85 9.86 9.82
C TYR A 63 31.71 11.39 9.63
N ASN A 64 31.21 12.13 10.65
CA ASN A 64 30.92 13.58 10.57
C ASN A 64 29.95 13.95 9.42
N LEU A 65 28.96 13.11 9.18
CA LEU A 65 27.94 13.27 8.12
C LEU A 65 26.58 13.70 8.68
N THR A 66 26.57 14.30 9.86
CA THR A 66 25.34 14.75 10.53
C THR A 66 24.56 15.80 9.73
N ASP A 67 25.21 16.52 8.84
CA ASP A 67 24.54 17.45 7.91
C ASP A 67 23.59 16.75 6.95
N LEU A 68 23.81 15.46 6.67
CA LEU A 68 22.87 14.63 5.92
C LEU A 68 21.61 14.28 6.74
N ILE A 69 21.65 14.45 8.08
CA ILE A 69 20.49 14.22 8.93
C ILE A 69 19.56 15.44 8.80
N ARG A 70 18.96 15.62 7.66
CA ARG A 70 17.86 16.58 7.49
C ARG A 70 16.55 15.92 7.94
N LYS A 71 16.52 15.47 9.19
CA LYS A 71 15.26 15.11 9.81
C LYS A 71 14.46 16.39 10.03
N VAL A 72 13.35 16.45 9.35
CA VAL A 72 12.36 17.47 9.64
C VAL A 72 11.50 16.94 10.78
N VAL A 73 11.31 17.74 11.80
CA VAL A 73 10.31 17.43 12.83
C VAL A 73 8.96 17.42 12.16
N LEU A 74 8.21 16.35 12.34
CA LEU A 74 6.87 16.22 11.78
C LEU A 74 5.99 17.34 12.34
N THR A 75 5.53 18.21 11.46
CA THR A 75 4.73 19.38 11.87
C THR A 75 3.34 18.96 12.34
N ASP A 76 2.72 18.02 11.64
CA ASP A 76 1.36 17.54 11.95
C ASP A 76 1.27 16.04 11.75
N LYS A 77 0.79 15.33 12.77
CA LYS A 77 0.50 13.90 12.66
C LYS A 77 -0.81 13.71 11.90
N THR A 78 -0.78 12.94 10.83
CA THR A 78 -1.98 12.49 10.14
C THR A 78 -2.22 11.02 10.44
N GLU A 79 -3.39 10.71 10.98
CA GLU A 79 -3.79 9.34 11.23
C GLU A 79 -4.25 8.64 9.93
N SER A 80 -4.25 7.32 9.93
CA SER A 80 -4.83 6.55 8.85
C SER A 80 -6.35 6.67 8.91
N ILE A 81 -6.97 6.95 7.77
CA ILE A 81 -8.42 7.06 7.67
C ILE A 81 -9.04 5.67 7.90
N PRO A 82 -9.99 5.52 8.84
CA PRO A 82 -10.73 4.28 9.01
C PRO A 82 -11.42 3.89 7.70
N SER A 83 -11.37 2.60 7.36
CA SER A 83 -11.83 2.13 6.06
C SER A 83 -13.08 1.27 6.20
N LEU A 84 -14.10 1.58 5.39
CA LEU A 84 -15.29 0.79 5.18
C LEU A 84 -14.98 -0.21 4.06
N GLN A 85 -14.96 -1.50 4.40
CA GLN A 85 -14.47 -2.56 3.53
C GLN A 85 -15.58 -3.21 2.72
N THR A 86 -16.81 -3.21 3.26
CA THR A 86 -17.96 -3.88 2.68
C THR A 86 -19.13 -2.91 2.48
N GLU A 87 -20.08 -3.30 1.64
CA GLU A 87 -21.32 -2.59 1.47
C GLU A 87 -22.11 -2.49 2.79
N SER A 88 -22.04 -3.52 3.63
CA SER A 88 -22.63 -3.55 4.96
C SER A 88 -22.01 -2.50 5.88
N ASP A 89 -20.69 -2.29 5.83
CA ASP A 89 -20.03 -1.24 6.61
C ASP A 89 -20.51 0.14 6.18
N VAL A 90 -20.63 0.38 4.88
CA VAL A 90 -21.12 1.66 4.34
C VAL A 90 -22.55 1.90 4.77
N LYS A 91 -23.41 0.88 4.69
CA LYS A 91 -24.79 0.98 5.17
C LYS A 91 -24.85 1.26 6.67
N TYR A 92 -24.08 0.54 7.47
CA TYR A 92 -24.05 0.71 8.92
C TYR A 92 -23.60 2.12 9.35
N GLU A 93 -22.50 2.60 8.76
CA GLU A 93 -21.92 3.90 9.14
C GLU A 93 -22.66 5.11 8.53
N LEU A 94 -23.20 4.97 7.32
CA LEU A 94 -23.68 6.10 6.52
C LEU A 94 -25.20 6.11 6.27
N SER A 95 -25.96 5.08 6.66
CA SER A 95 -27.41 5.03 6.41
C SER A 95 -28.19 6.21 7.01
N ASN A 96 -27.69 6.79 8.09
CA ASN A 96 -28.29 7.93 8.77
C ASN A 96 -27.62 9.27 8.42
N LEU A 97 -26.82 9.31 7.35
CA LEU A 97 -26.15 10.53 6.93
C LEU A 97 -27.17 11.62 6.59
N ASN A 98 -27.08 12.73 7.29
CA ASN A 98 -27.94 13.91 7.13
C ASN A 98 -27.09 15.18 7.30
N GLN A 99 -26.00 15.27 6.54
CA GLN A 99 -25.12 16.43 6.52
C GLN A 99 -24.38 16.50 5.18
N THR A 100 -23.97 17.71 4.84
CA THR A 100 -23.15 17.91 3.63
C THR A 100 -21.76 17.29 3.81
N CYS A 101 -21.40 16.39 2.91
CA CYS A 101 -20.10 15.74 2.83
C CYS A 101 -19.50 15.90 1.44
N THR A 102 -18.22 15.65 1.32
CA THR A 102 -17.56 15.46 0.02
C THR A 102 -17.19 14.01 -0.17
N LEU A 103 -17.40 13.49 -1.36
CA LEU A 103 -16.93 12.20 -1.81
C LEU A 103 -15.86 12.41 -2.88
N SER A 104 -14.64 11.94 -2.67
CA SER A 104 -13.50 12.15 -3.56
C SER A 104 -12.74 10.86 -3.81
N TYR A 105 -12.00 10.76 -4.92
CA TYR A 105 -11.11 9.63 -5.13
C TYR A 105 -10.04 9.55 -4.04
N LYS A 106 -9.81 8.32 -3.56
CA LYS A 106 -8.70 7.97 -2.66
C LYS A 106 -7.49 7.59 -3.49
N LEU A 107 -6.58 8.52 -3.63
CA LEU A 107 -5.36 8.32 -4.40
C LEU A 107 -4.44 7.31 -3.72
N ASP A 108 -3.75 6.49 -4.49
CA ASP A 108 -2.79 5.50 -4.01
C ASP A 108 -1.35 5.92 -4.38
N GLY A 109 -0.75 6.71 -3.52
CA GLY A 109 0.60 7.23 -3.68
C GLY A 109 1.35 7.30 -2.36
N TRP A 110 2.14 8.34 -2.20
CA TRP A 110 2.87 8.67 -0.97
C TRP A 110 2.30 9.94 -0.35
N ASN A 111 1.81 9.83 0.87
CA ASN A 111 1.34 11.01 1.59
C ASN A 111 2.49 11.92 1.96
N VAL A 112 2.38 13.18 1.57
CA VAL A 112 3.35 14.25 1.82
C VAL A 112 2.65 15.48 2.38
N GLN A 113 3.39 16.37 2.98
CA GLN A 113 2.88 17.55 3.67
C GLN A 113 3.67 18.79 3.26
N ALA A 114 2.96 19.85 2.90
CA ALA A 114 3.51 21.17 2.64
C ALA A 114 3.05 22.14 3.74
N SER A 115 3.98 22.64 4.55
CA SER A 115 3.70 23.54 5.66
C SER A 115 3.95 24.99 5.25
N TYR A 116 2.97 25.83 5.55
CA TYR A 116 2.98 27.27 5.28
C TYR A 116 2.91 28.05 6.59
N TYR A 117 3.60 29.16 6.64
CA TYR A 117 3.48 30.13 7.72
C TYR A 117 3.28 31.53 7.14
N ASN A 118 2.19 32.18 7.54
CA ASN A 118 1.78 33.48 7.00
C ASN A 118 1.79 33.53 5.46
N GLY A 119 1.33 32.45 4.84
CA GLY A 119 1.21 32.31 3.40
C GLY A 119 2.45 31.79 2.68
N LYS A 120 3.62 31.76 3.30
CA LYS A 120 4.86 31.29 2.66
C LYS A 120 5.14 29.83 2.96
N LEU A 121 5.53 29.09 1.93
CA LEU A 121 5.98 27.70 2.07
C LEU A 121 7.29 27.68 2.88
N ILE A 122 7.26 26.94 3.99
CA ILE A 122 8.42 26.85 4.91
C ILE A 122 9.02 25.45 4.97
N GLN A 123 8.24 24.42 4.61
CA GLN A 123 8.68 23.03 4.70
C GLN A 123 7.87 22.14 3.80
N PHE A 124 8.54 21.20 3.12
CA PHE A 124 7.92 20.12 2.38
C PHE A 124 8.52 18.78 2.82
N GLN A 125 7.68 17.81 3.17
CA GLN A 125 8.10 16.58 3.83
C GLN A 125 7.17 15.41 3.56
N SER A 126 7.66 14.17 3.79
CA SER A 126 6.80 13.00 3.84
C SER A 126 5.91 13.01 5.10
N ARG A 127 4.83 12.22 5.10
CA ARG A 127 3.95 12.06 6.27
C ARG A 127 4.69 11.64 7.55
N GLY A 128 5.86 11.00 7.45
CA GLY A 128 6.47 10.28 8.55
C GLY A 128 5.77 8.93 8.82
N ARG A 129 6.49 8.03 9.46
CA ARG A 129 5.92 6.80 10.03
C ARG A 129 5.74 7.05 11.54
N SER A 130 5.50 6.07 12.35
CA SER A 130 5.25 6.14 13.80
C SER A 130 6.21 7.00 14.66
N THR A 131 7.21 7.63 14.07
CA THR A 131 8.20 8.52 14.71
C THR A 131 7.82 9.99 14.50
N ASP A 132 8.31 10.86 15.35
CA ASP A 132 8.12 12.31 15.23
C ASP A 132 8.97 12.96 14.11
N THR A 133 9.47 12.16 13.17
CA THR A 133 10.33 12.60 12.08
C THR A 133 9.79 12.19 10.73
N ALA A 134 10.00 13.06 9.74
CA ALA A 134 9.65 12.86 8.33
C ALA A 134 10.88 13.02 7.43
N VAL A 135 10.79 12.54 6.21
CA VAL A 135 11.81 12.77 5.17
C VAL A 135 11.63 14.18 4.63
N ASN A 136 12.71 14.95 4.56
CA ASN A 136 12.72 16.28 3.97
C ASN A 136 12.63 16.18 2.43
N LEU A 137 11.66 16.86 1.83
CA LEU A 137 11.41 16.92 0.39
C LEU A 137 11.56 18.35 -0.15
N ASN A 138 12.24 19.26 0.57
CA ASN A 138 12.36 20.67 0.17
C ASN A 138 13.04 20.84 -1.20
N HIS A 139 13.83 19.85 -1.66
CA HIS A 139 14.42 19.86 -3.00
C HIS A 139 13.36 19.80 -4.11
N MET A 140 12.12 19.39 -3.79
CA MET A 140 10.98 19.30 -4.72
C MET A 140 9.92 20.39 -4.50
N TRP A 141 10.09 21.30 -3.56
CA TRP A 141 9.07 22.29 -3.23
C TRP A 141 8.72 23.25 -4.40
N HIS A 142 9.60 23.38 -5.39
CA HIS A 142 9.34 24.18 -6.59
C HIS A 142 8.17 23.65 -7.44
N TYR A 143 7.72 22.40 -7.21
CA TYR A 143 6.50 21.85 -7.81
C TYR A 143 5.22 22.28 -7.08
N LEU A 144 5.32 23.03 -5.97
CA LEU A 144 4.21 23.45 -5.15
C LEU A 144 4.02 24.98 -5.21
N PRO A 145 2.81 25.49 -4.94
CA PRO A 145 2.61 26.93 -4.72
C PRO A 145 3.54 27.43 -3.63
N GLN A 146 4.38 28.44 -3.94
CA GLN A 146 5.34 29.01 -3.00
C GLN A 146 4.66 29.94 -1.99
N GLU A 147 3.50 30.48 -2.36
CA GLU A 147 2.70 31.38 -1.53
C GLU A 147 1.22 31.01 -1.64
N ILE A 148 0.50 31.10 -0.51
CA ILE A 148 -0.95 30.95 -0.39
C ILE A 148 -1.54 32.18 0.29
N HIS A 149 -2.78 32.53 -0.06
CA HIS A 149 -3.46 33.69 0.55
C HIS A 149 -4.08 33.37 1.90
N GLN A 150 -3.26 32.87 2.85
CA GLN A 150 -3.71 32.49 4.19
C GLN A 150 -2.67 32.90 5.24
N LYS A 151 -3.12 33.54 6.33
CA LYS A 151 -2.30 33.83 7.50
C LYS A 151 -2.31 32.65 8.48
N GLY A 152 -1.37 32.68 9.42
CA GLY A 152 -1.24 31.64 10.42
C GLY A 152 -0.45 30.43 9.91
N ARG A 153 -0.57 29.34 10.64
CA ARG A 153 0.10 28.07 10.31
C ARG A 153 -0.87 27.14 9.61
N ILE A 154 -0.54 26.74 8.40
CA ILE A 154 -1.32 25.85 7.56
C ILE A 154 -0.42 24.71 7.08
N THR A 155 -0.90 23.48 7.19
CA THR A 155 -0.29 22.32 6.55
C THR A 155 -1.27 21.76 5.52
N VAL A 156 -0.84 21.76 4.27
CA VAL A 156 -1.58 21.10 3.18
C VAL A 156 -1.11 19.66 3.10
N THR A 157 -2.04 18.72 3.15
CA THR A 157 -1.76 17.30 2.95
C THR A 157 -1.99 16.95 1.48
N LEU A 158 -1.00 16.27 0.88
CA LEU A 158 -1.03 15.89 -0.52
C LEU A 158 -0.72 14.39 -0.68
N GLU A 159 -1.17 13.83 -1.77
CA GLU A 159 -0.69 12.55 -2.24
C GLU A 159 0.28 12.77 -3.42
N ALA A 160 1.50 12.30 -3.26
CA ALA A 160 2.49 12.27 -4.34
C ALA A 160 2.27 10.99 -5.15
N ILE A 161 2.01 11.15 -6.43
CA ILE A 161 1.64 10.05 -7.34
C ILE A 161 2.40 10.15 -8.66
N VAL A 162 2.56 9.00 -9.31
CA VAL A 162 2.91 8.94 -10.72
C VAL A 162 1.63 8.60 -11.48
N PRO A 163 1.18 9.42 -12.45
CA PRO A 163 -0.01 9.12 -13.26
C PRO A 163 0.10 7.79 -14.01
N ASN A 164 -1.03 7.24 -14.44
CA ASN A 164 -1.09 5.90 -15.02
C ASN A 164 -0.28 5.79 -16.33
N GLU A 165 -0.36 6.80 -17.19
CA GLU A 165 0.36 6.83 -18.47
C GLU A 165 1.87 6.93 -18.25
N GLU A 166 2.31 7.83 -17.38
CA GLU A 166 3.72 8.02 -17.03
C GLU A 166 4.33 6.79 -16.36
N PHE A 167 3.53 6.03 -15.60
CA PHE A 167 4.01 4.79 -15.02
C PHE A 167 4.33 3.73 -16.07
N ILE A 168 3.63 3.69 -17.20
CA ILE A 168 3.95 2.78 -18.30
C ILE A 168 5.38 3.05 -18.79
N GLU A 169 5.71 4.31 -19.03
CA GLU A 169 7.07 4.70 -19.43
C GLU A 169 8.12 4.36 -18.37
N LEU A 170 7.84 4.65 -17.09
CA LEU A 170 8.75 4.32 -15.99
C LEU A 170 8.99 2.80 -15.86
N LYS A 171 7.96 2.00 -16.09
CA LYS A 171 8.05 0.55 -16.07
C LYS A 171 8.92 0.02 -17.22
N GLU A 172 8.72 0.54 -18.42
CA GLU A 172 9.44 0.10 -19.62
C GLU A 172 10.92 0.54 -19.63
N LYS A 173 11.16 1.81 -19.31
CA LYS A 173 12.51 2.39 -19.37
C LYS A 173 13.40 2.06 -18.17
N TYR A 174 12.79 2.03 -16.97
CA TYR A 174 13.55 1.97 -15.71
C TYR A 174 13.24 0.73 -14.88
N GLY A 175 12.31 -0.14 -15.34
CA GLY A 175 12.03 -1.42 -14.69
C GLY A 175 11.26 -1.31 -13.37
N TYR A 176 10.56 -0.20 -13.11
CA TYR A 176 9.73 -0.07 -11.91
C TYR A 176 8.61 -1.10 -11.90
N LYS A 177 8.41 -1.79 -10.78
CA LYS A 177 7.43 -2.86 -10.64
C LYS A 177 6.10 -2.41 -10.02
N SER A 178 6.11 -1.30 -9.29
CA SER A 178 4.96 -0.79 -8.55
C SER A 178 4.86 0.72 -8.77
N GLN A 179 3.67 1.19 -9.15
CA GLN A 179 3.39 2.60 -9.39
C GLN A 179 3.60 3.42 -8.10
N ARG A 180 3.04 2.99 -6.99
CA ARG A 180 3.27 3.61 -5.68
C ARG A 180 4.75 3.56 -5.28
N GLY A 181 5.43 2.44 -5.55
CA GLY A 181 6.86 2.29 -5.27
C GLY A 181 7.75 3.19 -6.12
N SER A 182 7.34 3.53 -7.35
CA SER A 182 8.11 4.40 -8.23
C SER A 182 8.21 5.84 -7.71
N VAL A 183 7.23 6.31 -6.94
CA VAL A 183 7.24 7.67 -6.37
C VAL A 183 8.50 7.92 -5.56
N SER A 184 8.87 6.99 -4.66
CA SER A 184 10.08 7.17 -3.85
C SER A 184 11.37 7.14 -4.68
N GLY A 185 11.39 6.32 -5.73
CA GLY A 185 12.49 6.29 -6.69
C GLY A 185 12.63 7.61 -7.46
N CYS A 186 11.51 8.19 -7.87
CA CYS A 186 11.48 9.49 -8.55
C CYS A 186 11.92 10.63 -7.61
N PHE A 187 11.59 10.58 -6.32
CA PHE A 187 12.07 11.59 -5.37
C PHE A 187 13.61 11.66 -5.28
N ALA A 188 14.27 10.52 -5.37
CA ALA A 188 15.72 10.41 -5.23
C ALA A 188 16.46 10.77 -6.55
N ARG A 189 15.78 10.84 -7.67
CA ARG A 189 16.37 11.03 -9.00
C ARG A 189 15.89 12.33 -9.63
N PRO A 190 16.75 13.38 -9.72
CA PRO A 190 16.37 14.67 -10.29
C PRO A 190 15.81 14.60 -11.71
N ASP A 191 16.31 13.66 -12.51
CA ASP A 191 15.87 13.40 -13.89
C ASP A 191 14.45 12.79 -13.98
N LEU A 192 13.94 12.21 -12.90
CA LEU A 192 12.62 11.57 -12.85
C LEU A 192 11.57 12.33 -12.00
N GLN A 193 11.95 13.40 -11.32
CA GLN A 193 11.04 14.14 -10.44
C GLN A 193 9.82 14.69 -11.18
N HIS A 194 9.96 15.01 -12.47
CA HIS A 194 8.88 15.54 -13.30
C HIS A 194 7.72 14.55 -13.53
N TYR A 195 7.94 13.25 -13.32
CA TYR A 195 6.88 12.24 -13.39
C TYR A 195 5.94 12.25 -12.17
N VAL A 196 6.35 12.94 -11.08
CA VAL A 196 5.52 12.97 -9.86
C VAL A 196 4.58 14.16 -9.88
N LYS A 197 3.30 13.91 -9.61
CA LYS A 197 2.26 14.90 -9.34
C LYS A 197 1.95 14.96 -7.85
N PHE A 198 1.60 16.14 -7.37
CA PHE A 198 1.25 16.40 -5.98
C PHE A 198 -0.21 16.86 -5.91
N ILE A 199 -1.10 15.97 -5.48
CA ILE A 199 -2.54 16.21 -5.46
C ILE A 199 -2.97 16.51 -4.03
N ALA A 200 -3.44 17.72 -3.78
CA ALA A 200 -3.83 18.17 -2.45
C ALA A 200 -5.21 17.64 -2.06
N HIS A 201 -5.30 17.06 -0.87
CA HIS A 201 -6.53 16.43 -0.40
C HIS A 201 -6.97 16.88 1.00
N GLY A 202 -6.21 17.70 1.70
CA GLY A 202 -6.58 18.18 3.04
C GLY A 202 -5.81 19.40 3.50
N ILE A 203 -6.35 20.03 4.53
CA ILE A 203 -5.77 21.20 5.22
C ILE A 203 -5.81 20.90 6.72
N ILE A 204 -4.72 21.18 7.41
CA ILE A 204 -4.57 21.03 8.87
C ILE A 204 -3.96 22.32 9.43
N GLY A 205 -4.29 22.69 10.66
CA GLY A 205 -3.73 23.85 11.36
C GLY A 205 -4.80 24.83 11.77
N ASP A 206 -4.52 26.13 11.64
CA ASP A 206 -5.41 27.21 12.06
C ASP A 206 -6.71 27.24 11.24
N LEU A 207 -6.76 26.52 10.14
CA LEU A 207 -7.92 26.34 9.28
C LEU A 207 -8.09 24.85 8.97
N ASN A 208 -9.28 24.33 9.22
CA ASN A 208 -9.64 22.92 8.92
C ASN A 208 -11.05 22.83 8.32
N PRO A 209 -11.24 23.19 7.05
CA PRO A 209 -12.56 23.17 6.42
C PRO A 209 -13.03 21.73 6.17
N ILE A 210 -14.35 21.50 6.33
CA ILE A 210 -14.99 20.22 5.97
C ILE A 210 -14.76 19.90 4.49
N ASN A 211 -14.95 20.89 3.61
CA ASN A 211 -14.62 20.79 2.19
C ASN A 211 -13.38 21.64 1.87
N PRO A 212 -12.16 21.07 1.82
CA PRO A 212 -10.94 21.82 1.55
C PRO A 212 -10.74 22.15 0.07
N PHE A 213 -11.40 21.44 -0.85
CA PHE A 213 -11.05 21.45 -2.28
C PHE A 213 -11.22 22.80 -2.98
N PRO A 214 -12.31 23.58 -2.75
CA PRO A 214 -12.41 24.92 -3.37
C PRO A 214 -11.28 25.84 -2.94
N LEU A 215 -10.90 25.77 -1.65
CA LEU A 215 -9.84 26.60 -1.09
C LEU A 215 -8.47 26.17 -1.64
N LEU A 216 -8.19 24.86 -1.65
CA LEU A 216 -6.95 24.32 -2.22
C LEU A 216 -6.79 24.73 -3.70
N LYS A 217 -7.86 24.64 -4.49
CA LYS A 217 -7.85 25.12 -5.88
C LYS A 217 -7.55 26.62 -5.97
N SER A 218 -8.12 27.43 -5.10
CA SER A 218 -7.86 28.87 -5.07
C SER A 218 -6.41 29.22 -4.72
N TRP A 219 -5.71 28.34 -4.02
CA TRP A 219 -4.28 28.45 -3.73
C TRP A 219 -3.37 27.88 -4.82
N GLY A 220 -3.96 27.36 -5.92
CA GLY A 220 -3.21 26.83 -7.05
C GLY A 220 -2.82 25.36 -6.94
N PHE A 221 -3.38 24.62 -5.98
CA PHE A 221 -3.17 23.17 -5.89
C PHE A 221 -4.09 22.40 -6.84
N GLU A 222 -3.58 21.35 -7.40
CA GLU A 222 -4.40 20.30 -8.00
C GLU A 222 -5.07 19.47 -6.89
N VAL A 223 -6.32 19.07 -7.11
CA VAL A 223 -7.11 18.31 -6.14
C VAL A 223 -7.77 17.12 -6.83
N PRO A 224 -8.09 16.03 -6.11
CA PRO A 224 -8.79 14.89 -6.71
C PRO A 224 -10.17 15.30 -7.22
N VAL A 225 -10.70 14.56 -8.17
CA VAL A 225 -12.12 14.70 -8.54
C VAL A 225 -12.99 14.38 -7.33
N TYR A 226 -13.98 15.22 -7.08
CA TYR A 226 -14.90 15.08 -5.95
C TYR A 226 -16.31 15.53 -6.31
N ILE A 227 -17.28 15.01 -5.57
CA ILE A 227 -18.67 15.46 -5.59
C ILE A 227 -19.11 15.83 -4.17
N VAL A 228 -20.19 16.60 -4.07
CA VAL A 228 -20.84 16.93 -2.80
C VAL A 228 -22.07 16.04 -2.65
N VAL A 229 -22.25 15.45 -1.47
CA VAL A 229 -23.34 14.56 -1.12
C VAL A 229 -23.95 14.98 0.21
N ASN A 230 -25.27 14.84 0.39
CA ASN A 230 -25.98 15.33 1.57
C ASN A 230 -26.72 14.23 2.35
N ASN A 231 -26.85 13.05 1.75
CA ASN A 231 -27.57 11.93 2.34
C ASN A 231 -27.04 10.60 1.80
N TYR A 232 -27.49 9.51 2.39
CA TYR A 232 -27.05 8.16 2.05
C TYR A 232 -27.34 7.76 0.60
N SER A 233 -28.49 8.17 0.04
CA SER A 233 -28.83 7.85 -1.37
C SER A 233 -27.83 8.48 -2.34
N GLU A 234 -27.47 9.75 -2.10
CA GLU A 234 -26.46 10.46 -2.91
C GLU A 234 -25.06 9.85 -2.74
N VAL A 235 -24.75 9.30 -1.56
CA VAL A 235 -23.49 8.55 -1.35
C VAL A 235 -23.47 7.30 -2.21
N LEU A 236 -24.53 6.51 -2.25
CA LEU A 236 -24.59 5.29 -3.06
C LEU A 236 -24.49 5.60 -4.56
N GLU A 237 -25.23 6.61 -5.04
CA GLU A 237 -25.14 7.07 -6.43
C GLU A 237 -23.73 7.56 -6.78
N GLY A 238 -23.11 8.30 -5.85
CA GLY A 238 -21.73 8.76 -6.01
C GLY A 238 -20.72 7.61 -6.06
N ILE A 239 -20.88 6.58 -5.23
CA ILE A 239 -20.03 5.38 -5.25
C ILE A 239 -20.16 4.65 -6.60
N GLU A 240 -21.37 4.49 -7.11
CA GLU A 240 -21.60 3.86 -8.40
C GLU A 240 -20.98 4.68 -9.54
N THR A 241 -21.33 5.96 -9.63
CA THR A 241 -20.85 6.86 -10.70
C THR A 241 -19.34 6.99 -10.71
N MET A 242 -18.72 7.26 -9.56
CA MET A 242 -17.26 7.39 -9.46
C MET A 242 -16.57 6.04 -9.60
N GLY A 243 -17.20 4.95 -9.16
CA GLY A 243 -16.68 3.59 -9.32
C GLY A 243 -16.61 3.17 -10.78
N ASP A 244 -17.58 3.52 -11.59
CA ASP A 244 -17.57 3.21 -13.04
C ASP A 244 -16.56 4.06 -13.80
N ALA A 245 -16.32 5.30 -13.36
CA ALA A 245 -15.34 6.19 -13.96
C ALA A 245 -13.88 5.85 -13.59
N LEU A 246 -13.63 4.95 -12.60
CA LEU A 246 -12.29 4.58 -12.15
C LEU A 246 -11.37 4.06 -13.26
N THR A 247 -11.92 3.31 -14.23
CA THR A 247 -11.14 2.73 -15.33
C THR A 247 -10.55 3.77 -16.27
N HIS A 248 -11.08 4.99 -16.25
CA HIS A 248 -10.65 6.12 -17.07
C HIS A 248 -9.98 7.24 -16.27
N TYR A 249 -9.86 7.06 -14.96
CA TYR A 249 -9.22 8.07 -14.12
C TYR A 249 -7.70 8.01 -14.30
N GLU A 250 -7.10 9.17 -14.49
CA GLU A 250 -5.67 9.30 -14.82
C GLU A 250 -4.71 8.93 -13.68
N TYR A 251 -5.20 8.91 -12.43
CA TYR A 251 -4.39 8.66 -11.23
C TYR A 251 -4.73 7.31 -10.58
N PRO A 252 -3.71 6.63 -9.97
CA PRO A 252 -3.95 5.41 -9.23
C PRO A 252 -4.82 5.68 -8.01
N THR A 253 -5.87 4.88 -7.84
CA THR A 253 -6.81 4.98 -6.73
C THR A 253 -7.12 3.62 -6.13
N ASP A 254 -7.39 3.58 -4.82
CA ASP A 254 -7.79 2.36 -4.10
C ASP A 254 -9.22 2.47 -3.51
N GLY A 255 -9.99 3.49 -3.91
CA GLY A 255 -11.35 3.70 -3.45
C GLY A 255 -11.76 5.17 -3.44
N LEU A 256 -12.67 5.50 -2.53
CA LEU A 256 -13.13 6.87 -2.28
C LEU A 256 -12.86 7.29 -0.83
N VAL A 257 -12.92 8.57 -0.58
CA VAL A 257 -12.94 9.16 0.76
C VAL A 257 -14.21 10.00 0.91
N ILE A 258 -15.04 9.66 1.90
CA ILE A 258 -16.12 10.54 2.35
C ILE A 258 -15.62 11.39 3.50
N ARG A 259 -15.84 12.69 3.41
CA ARG A 259 -15.45 13.69 4.40
C ARG A 259 -16.63 14.59 4.75
N GLY A 260 -16.94 14.64 6.04
CA GLY A 260 -17.87 15.55 6.71
C GLY A 260 -17.23 16.06 7.99
N ASP A 261 -17.96 16.02 9.11
CA ASP A 261 -17.43 16.13 10.47
C ASP A 261 -16.62 14.89 10.90
N PHE A 262 -16.65 13.85 10.08
CA PHE A 262 -15.89 12.63 10.14
C PHE A 262 -15.15 12.38 8.81
N MET A 263 -14.28 11.38 8.77
CA MET A 263 -13.63 10.93 7.53
C MET A 263 -13.57 9.40 7.50
N ARG A 264 -14.03 8.82 6.37
CA ARG A 264 -13.94 7.39 6.11
C ARG A 264 -13.42 7.14 4.70
N ALA A 265 -12.57 6.15 4.58
CA ALA A 265 -12.21 5.59 3.28
C ALA A 265 -13.26 4.55 2.89
N ILE A 266 -13.75 4.61 1.67
CA ILE A 266 -14.69 3.64 1.10
C ILE A 266 -13.95 2.88 0.01
N ARG A 267 -13.91 1.58 0.15
CA ARG A 267 -13.17 0.74 -0.76
C ARG A 267 -14.05 0.27 -1.91
N ILE A 268 -14.00 0.95 -3.04
CA ILE A 268 -14.81 0.59 -4.21
C ILE A 268 -14.35 -0.73 -4.83
N GLY A 269 -13.04 -0.94 -4.94
CA GLY A 269 -12.48 -2.14 -5.54
C GLY A 269 -12.90 -3.42 -4.84
N ALA A 270 -13.01 -3.39 -3.50
CA ALA A 270 -13.40 -4.56 -2.71
C ALA A 270 -14.80 -5.11 -3.06
N TRP A 271 -15.67 -4.28 -3.61
CA TRP A 271 -17.03 -4.71 -4.01
C TRP A 271 -17.09 -5.23 -5.45
N LYS A 272 -16.18 -4.78 -6.30
CA LYS A 272 -16.11 -5.12 -7.73
C LYS A 272 -14.93 -6.04 -8.07
N GLU A 273 -13.96 -6.20 -7.16
CA GLU A 273 -12.84 -7.12 -7.40
C GLU A 273 -13.35 -8.55 -7.48
N PRO A 274 -12.89 -9.30 -8.49
CA PRO A 274 -13.28 -10.69 -8.62
C PRO A 274 -12.87 -11.46 -7.37
N ILE A 275 -13.77 -12.27 -6.87
CA ILE A 275 -13.44 -13.24 -5.83
C ILE A 275 -12.43 -14.20 -6.44
N LEU A 276 -11.22 -14.18 -5.90
CA LEU A 276 -10.18 -15.11 -6.26
C LEU A 276 -10.34 -16.40 -5.45
N ARG A 277 -9.87 -17.47 -5.99
CA ARG A 277 -10.08 -18.81 -5.44
C ARG A 277 -8.77 -19.57 -5.40
N SER A 278 -8.60 -20.39 -4.37
CA SER A 278 -7.44 -21.26 -4.21
C SER A 278 -7.76 -22.35 -3.19
N TYR A 279 -6.75 -23.11 -2.81
CA TYR A 279 -6.82 -24.14 -1.76
C TYR A 279 -5.87 -23.80 -0.63
N VAL A 280 -6.28 -24.12 0.60
CA VAL A 280 -5.45 -23.97 1.79
C VAL A 280 -4.34 -25.02 1.75
N THR A 281 -3.09 -24.58 1.80
CA THR A 281 -1.92 -25.48 1.84
C THR A 281 -1.23 -25.50 3.19
N GLY A 282 -1.59 -24.58 4.08
CA GLY A 282 -1.01 -24.49 5.44
C GLY A 282 -1.44 -23.21 6.13
N TYR A 283 -0.81 -22.94 7.25
CA TYR A 283 -1.07 -21.76 8.06
C TYR A 283 0.25 -21.10 8.45
N ASP A 284 0.22 -19.76 8.56
CA ASP A 284 1.36 -18.96 9.04
C ASP A 284 0.89 -17.97 10.11
N GLU A 285 1.68 -17.86 11.17
CA GLU A 285 1.45 -16.89 12.24
C GLU A 285 2.16 -15.59 11.91
N SER A 286 1.45 -14.48 11.98
CA SER A 286 2.07 -13.16 11.92
C SER A 286 1.95 -12.48 13.28
N TYR A 287 3.10 -12.10 13.83
CA TYR A 287 3.15 -11.42 15.12
C TYR A 287 3.19 -9.91 14.89
N GLY A 288 2.14 -9.23 15.34
CA GLY A 288 2.12 -7.77 15.45
C GLY A 288 2.40 -7.35 16.90
N SER A 289 2.66 -6.05 17.10
CA SER A 289 2.99 -5.50 18.43
C SER A 289 1.92 -5.79 19.52
N HIS A 290 0.68 -6.07 19.11
CA HIS A 290 -0.45 -6.29 20.05
C HIS A 290 -1.41 -7.41 19.62
N ARG A 291 -1.17 -8.10 18.52
CA ARG A 291 -2.06 -9.15 18.00
C ARG A 291 -1.28 -10.26 17.29
N ILE A 292 -1.72 -11.49 17.49
CA ILE A 292 -1.32 -12.61 16.66
C ILE A 292 -2.32 -12.67 15.49
N GLY A 293 -1.85 -12.41 14.28
CA GLY A 293 -2.62 -12.59 13.04
C GLY A 293 -2.37 -13.99 12.48
N ILE A 294 -3.38 -14.58 11.86
CA ILE A 294 -3.26 -15.86 11.16
C ILE A 294 -3.44 -15.63 9.68
N LYS A 295 -2.56 -16.25 8.90
CA LYS A 295 -2.65 -16.31 7.44
C LYS A 295 -2.80 -17.75 7.01
N CYS A 296 -3.68 -18.00 6.06
CA CYS A 296 -3.67 -19.27 5.34
C CYS A 296 -2.61 -19.18 4.24
N ALA A 297 -1.70 -20.13 4.23
CA ALA A 297 -0.91 -20.40 3.03
C ALA A 297 -1.86 -21.02 2.01
N ILE A 298 -1.79 -20.55 0.76
CA ILE A 298 -2.64 -21.02 -0.31
C ILE A 298 -1.80 -21.51 -1.49
N TYR A 299 -2.40 -22.34 -2.31
CA TYR A 299 -1.82 -22.64 -3.60
C TYR A 299 -1.60 -21.34 -4.39
N PRO A 300 -0.41 -21.12 -4.99
CA PRO A 300 -0.07 -19.86 -5.60
C PRO A 300 -1.05 -19.42 -6.69
N VAL A 301 -1.63 -18.23 -6.55
CA VAL A 301 -2.49 -17.61 -7.57
C VAL A 301 -1.67 -16.54 -8.27
N GLN A 302 -1.51 -16.70 -9.59
CA GLN A 302 -0.82 -15.73 -10.41
C GLN A 302 -1.71 -14.49 -10.64
N LEU A 303 -1.19 -13.35 -10.34
CA LEU A 303 -1.78 -12.03 -10.62
C LEU A 303 -0.98 -11.34 -11.72
N ALA A 304 -1.52 -10.28 -12.30
CA ALA A 304 -0.86 -9.58 -13.39
C ALA A 304 0.60 -9.19 -13.08
N ASN A 305 0.89 -8.78 -11.83
CA ASN A 305 2.19 -8.26 -11.42
C ASN A 305 2.79 -8.98 -10.19
N SER A 306 2.15 -10.03 -9.68
CA SER A 306 2.61 -10.72 -8.48
C SER A 306 2.01 -12.12 -8.39
N THR A 307 2.54 -12.91 -7.46
CA THR A 307 1.97 -14.22 -7.12
C THR A 307 1.48 -14.19 -5.68
N GLN A 308 0.20 -14.43 -5.48
CA GLN A 308 -0.39 -14.49 -4.15
C GLN A 308 -0.19 -15.89 -3.55
N LYS A 309 0.38 -15.97 -2.35
CA LYS A 309 0.69 -17.23 -1.64
C LYS A 309 0.11 -17.28 -0.23
N LEU A 310 -0.34 -16.15 0.31
CA LEU A 310 -0.83 -16.03 1.68
C LEU A 310 -2.12 -15.21 1.69
N VAL A 311 -3.11 -15.68 2.42
CA VAL A 311 -4.39 -14.99 2.62
C VAL A 311 -4.59 -14.74 4.11
N SER A 312 -4.88 -13.50 4.48
CA SER A 312 -5.13 -13.12 5.87
C SER A 312 -6.48 -13.63 6.33
N VAL A 313 -6.49 -14.29 7.49
CA VAL A 313 -7.69 -14.66 8.24
C VAL A 313 -7.61 -13.98 9.60
N THR A 314 -8.66 -13.31 10.01
CA THR A 314 -8.60 -12.41 11.17
C THR A 314 -8.32 -13.11 12.50
N ASN A 315 -8.73 -14.37 12.67
CA ASN A 315 -8.47 -15.14 13.90
C ASN A 315 -8.70 -16.65 13.69
N LEU A 316 -8.20 -17.45 14.64
CA LEU A 316 -8.32 -18.92 14.64
C LEU A 316 -9.77 -19.41 14.63
N LYS A 317 -10.67 -18.72 15.33
CA LYS A 317 -12.09 -19.07 15.39
C LYS A 317 -12.71 -19.11 13.98
N ARG A 318 -12.39 -18.13 13.11
CA ARG A 318 -12.87 -18.10 11.74
C ARG A 318 -12.33 -19.25 10.88
N ILE A 319 -11.10 -19.73 11.14
CA ILE A 319 -10.55 -20.92 10.48
C ILE A 319 -11.42 -22.14 10.80
N ILE A 320 -11.76 -22.31 12.07
CA ILE A 320 -12.56 -23.44 12.55
C ILE A 320 -14.00 -23.36 12.03
N GLU A 321 -14.65 -22.21 12.22
CA GLU A 321 -16.04 -22.00 11.83
C GLU A 321 -16.29 -22.16 10.32
N ASN A 322 -15.31 -21.80 9.49
CA ASN A 322 -15.39 -21.89 8.04
C ASN A 322 -14.69 -23.11 7.47
N ASN A 323 -14.32 -24.06 8.32
CA ASN A 323 -13.69 -25.32 7.91
C ASN A 323 -12.50 -25.13 6.94
N LEU A 324 -11.62 -24.18 7.24
CA LEU A 324 -10.47 -23.88 6.39
C LEU A 324 -9.33 -24.88 6.63
N GLN A 325 -9.58 -26.16 6.37
CA GLN A 325 -8.58 -27.22 6.50
C GLN A 325 -7.61 -27.23 5.31
N ILE A 326 -6.45 -27.83 5.52
CA ILE A 326 -5.49 -28.05 4.43
C ILE A 326 -6.15 -28.91 3.35
N GLY A 327 -6.03 -28.44 2.10
CA GLY A 327 -6.66 -29.04 0.93
C GLY A 327 -8.06 -28.51 0.60
N TYR A 328 -8.68 -27.75 1.51
CA TYR A 328 -10.02 -27.18 1.25
C TYR A 328 -9.96 -25.90 0.44
N PRO A 329 -10.97 -25.63 -0.39
CA PRO A 329 -11.05 -24.40 -1.15
C PRO A 329 -11.28 -23.18 -0.25
N ILE A 330 -10.68 -22.05 -0.64
CA ILE A 330 -10.82 -20.76 -0.01
C ILE A 330 -11.04 -19.68 -1.06
N ALA A 331 -12.07 -18.85 -0.85
CA ALA A 331 -12.27 -17.64 -1.62
C ALA A 331 -11.59 -16.45 -0.89
N PHE A 332 -11.05 -15.53 -1.65
CA PHE A 332 -10.42 -14.33 -1.08
C PHE A 332 -10.51 -13.14 -2.05
N ARG A 333 -10.45 -11.94 -1.49
CA ARG A 333 -10.40 -10.68 -2.23
C ARG A 333 -9.03 -10.04 -2.06
N LEU A 334 -8.56 -9.39 -3.09
CA LEU A 334 -7.36 -8.56 -3.01
C LEU A 334 -7.75 -7.20 -2.46
N SER A 335 -7.09 -6.86 -1.40
CA SER A 335 -7.12 -5.51 -0.84
C SER A 335 -5.69 -5.01 -0.70
N SER A 336 -5.37 -4.13 0.24
CA SER A 336 -3.96 -3.84 0.59
C SER A 336 -3.19 -5.12 0.99
N MET A 337 -3.94 -6.17 1.33
CA MET A 337 -3.48 -7.56 1.49
C MET A 337 -4.61 -8.48 1.00
N ALA A 338 -4.30 -9.72 0.64
CA ALA A 338 -5.32 -10.72 0.36
C ALA A 338 -6.05 -11.09 1.65
N ILE A 339 -7.37 -10.97 1.66
CA ILE A 339 -8.24 -11.26 2.80
C ILE A 339 -9.22 -12.35 2.41
N ALA A 340 -9.37 -13.37 3.26
CA ALA A 340 -10.36 -14.42 3.04
C ALA A 340 -11.77 -13.84 3.03
N ASP A 341 -12.54 -14.21 2.01
CA ASP A 341 -13.93 -13.83 1.88
C ASP A 341 -14.82 -14.78 2.68
N LEU A 342 -14.95 -14.49 3.96
CA LEU A 342 -15.71 -15.30 4.89
C LEU A 342 -17.08 -14.68 5.26
N ASP A 343 -17.23 -13.38 5.02
CA ASP A 343 -18.43 -12.65 5.43
C ASP A 343 -19.58 -12.81 4.43
N GLU A 344 -19.26 -13.05 3.16
CA GLU A 344 -20.25 -13.31 2.09
C GLU A 344 -20.52 -14.81 1.87
N ASP A 345 -20.12 -15.66 2.77
CA ASP A 345 -20.21 -17.12 2.63
C ASP A 345 -19.56 -17.68 1.34
N ALA A 346 -18.78 -16.87 0.62
CA ALA A 346 -18.22 -17.26 -0.67
C ALA A 346 -17.33 -18.51 -0.57
N THR A 347 -16.57 -18.64 0.53
CA THR A 347 -15.78 -19.85 0.79
C THR A 347 -16.68 -21.06 1.02
N ARG A 348 -17.78 -20.94 1.74
CA ARG A 348 -18.73 -22.03 1.98
C ARG A 348 -19.43 -22.45 0.69
N ILE A 349 -19.92 -21.50 -0.09
CA ILE A 349 -20.53 -21.75 -1.38
C ILE A 349 -19.54 -22.45 -2.30
N LEU A 350 -18.29 -22.01 -2.33
CA LEU A 350 -17.23 -22.63 -3.10
C LEU A 350 -16.96 -24.07 -2.64
N GLN A 351 -16.92 -24.32 -1.34
CA GLN A 351 -16.74 -25.67 -0.80
C GLN A 351 -17.90 -26.61 -1.17
N GLU A 352 -19.12 -26.11 -1.16
CA GLU A 352 -20.31 -26.87 -1.57
C GLU A 352 -20.29 -27.17 -3.06
N GLN A 353 -19.99 -26.16 -3.91
CA GLN A 353 -19.96 -26.31 -5.38
C GLN A 353 -18.83 -27.21 -5.87
N TRP A 354 -17.76 -27.29 -5.13
CA TRP A 354 -16.52 -27.97 -5.55
C TRP A 354 -16.24 -29.23 -4.74
N LYS A 355 -17.21 -29.69 -3.99
CA LYS A 355 -17.06 -30.88 -3.15
C LYS A 355 -16.65 -32.09 -3.96
N ASP A 356 -17.31 -32.32 -5.10
CA ASP A 356 -17.05 -33.47 -5.97
C ASP A 356 -15.68 -33.29 -6.68
N ASP A 357 -15.39 -32.10 -7.19
CA ASP A 357 -14.07 -31.76 -7.77
C ASP A 357 -12.95 -31.92 -6.76
N TYR A 358 -13.17 -31.51 -5.51
CA TYR A 358 -12.19 -31.64 -4.44
C TYR A 358 -11.86 -33.10 -4.13
N GLU A 359 -12.85 -33.99 -4.04
CA GLU A 359 -12.65 -35.41 -3.80
C GLU A 359 -11.92 -36.08 -4.98
N GLU A 360 -12.20 -35.66 -6.20
CA GLU A 360 -11.47 -36.11 -7.37
C GLU A 360 -10.00 -35.64 -7.33
N TYR A 361 -9.74 -34.38 -7.06
CA TYR A 361 -8.39 -33.82 -6.93
C TYR A 361 -7.61 -34.49 -5.80
N ARG A 362 -8.23 -34.73 -4.65
CA ARG A 362 -7.62 -35.43 -3.56
C ARG A 362 -7.17 -36.82 -3.96
N ARG A 363 -8.01 -37.56 -4.65
CA ARG A 363 -7.68 -38.90 -5.18
C ARG A 363 -6.51 -38.86 -6.15
N LEU A 364 -6.46 -37.87 -7.06
CA LEU A 364 -5.37 -37.71 -8.00
C LEU A 364 -4.05 -37.36 -7.29
N ILE A 365 -4.11 -36.50 -6.28
CA ILE A 365 -2.95 -36.17 -5.43
C ILE A 365 -2.43 -37.41 -4.71
N GLU A 366 -3.32 -38.19 -4.09
CA GLU A 366 -2.95 -39.44 -3.39
C GLU A 366 -2.34 -40.48 -4.34
N ASN A 367 -2.76 -40.48 -5.60
CA ASN A 367 -2.26 -41.39 -6.64
C ASN A 367 -1.03 -40.85 -7.39
N ASN A 368 -0.57 -39.65 -7.09
CA ASN A 368 0.55 -38.99 -7.77
C ASN A 368 0.35 -38.83 -9.30
N GLU A 369 -0.90 -38.61 -9.73
CA GLU A 369 -1.28 -38.43 -11.13
C GLU A 369 -1.25 -36.94 -11.51
N GLU A 370 -0.84 -36.59 -12.74
CA GLU A 370 -0.92 -35.22 -13.26
C GLU A 370 -2.38 -34.81 -13.44
N VAL A 371 -2.79 -33.68 -12.82
CA VAL A 371 -4.11 -33.09 -13.02
C VAL A 371 -4.08 -32.24 -14.26
N THR A 372 -4.71 -32.71 -15.31
CA THR A 372 -5.04 -31.91 -16.50
C THR A 372 -6.27 -31.06 -16.19
N GLU A 373 -6.29 -29.82 -16.70
CA GLU A 373 -7.30 -28.80 -16.50
C GLU A 373 -8.71 -29.32 -16.22
N SER A 374 -9.30 -29.00 -15.08
CA SER A 374 -10.71 -29.27 -14.84
C SER A 374 -11.55 -28.32 -15.72
N LYS A 375 -12.56 -28.88 -16.36
CA LYS A 375 -13.49 -28.15 -17.23
C LYS A 375 -14.17 -27.03 -16.46
N GLY A 376 -13.69 -25.80 -16.63
CA GLY A 376 -14.35 -24.57 -16.16
C GLY A 376 -13.81 -23.94 -14.90
N SER A 377 -12.76 -24.44 -14.27
CA SER A 377 -12.13 -23.79 -13.15
C SER A 377 -10.68 -23.36 -13.46
N SER A 378 -10.34 -22.13 -13.11
CA SER A 378 -9.00 -21.54 -13.29
C SER A 378 -7.97 -22.06 -12.28
N PHE A 379 -8.18 -23.24 -11.72
CA PHE A 379 -7.34 -23.79 -10.66
C PHE A 379 -6.51 -24.95 -11.17
N TYR A 380 -5.24 -24.77 -11.02
CA TYR A 380 -4.24 -25.77 -11.27
C TYR A 380 -3.67 -26.24 -9.94
N ILE A 381 -3.84 -27.49 -9.57
CA ILE A 381 -3.11 -28.13 -8.48
C ILE A 381 -1.98 -28.91 -9.13
N PRO A 382 -0.71 -28.47 -9.06
CA PRO A 382 0.38 -29.31 -9.53
C PRO A 382 0.51 -30.50 -8.59
N ILE A 383 0.44 -31.64 -9.18
CA ILE A 383 0.82 -32.89 -8.56
C ILE A 383 2.28 -33.12 -8.93
N GLY A 384 3.16 -33.01 -8.01
CA GLY A 384 4.57 -33.27 -8.17
C GLY A 384 5.32 -32.79 -6.93
N ASP A 385 6.49 -33.36 -6.69
CA ASP A 385 7.42 -33.24 -5.56
C ASP A 385 7.71 -31.82 -5.02
N GLN A 386 6.77 -30.93 -5.06
CA GLN A 386 6.80 -29.74 -4.23
C GLN A 386 6.39 -30.23 -2.83
N PRO A 387 7.34 -30.34 -1.90
CA PRO A 387 6.95 -30.46 -0.52
C PRO A 387 6.07 -29.24 -0.26
N VAL A 388 4.79 -29.45 -0.10
CA VAL A 388 3.95 -28.50 0.61
C VAL A 388 4.70 -28.29 1.90
N ASN A 389 5.42 -27.17 1.99
CA ASN A 389 6.19 -26.86 3.17
C ASN A 389 5.17 -26.48 4.24
N ILE A 390 4.45 -27.50 4.65
CA ILE A 390 3.59 -27.49 5.80
C ILE A 390 4.58 -27.28 6.93
N LYS A 391 4.86 -26.05 7.26
CA LYS A 391 5.18 -25.77 8.64
C LYS A 391 4.00 -26.33 9.39
N GLN A 392 4.14 -27.57 9.90
CA GLN A 392 3.19 -28.19 10.80
C GLN A 392 3.02 -27.24 11.95
N ASN A 393 2.04 -26.40 11.81
CA ASN A 393 1.82 -25.29 12.66
C ASN A 393 1.24 -25.80 13.97
N ARG A 394 1.52 -25.09 15.04
CA ARG A 394 0.90 -25.26 16.34
C ARG A 394 -0.63 -25.41 16.27
N PHE A 395 -1.25 -24.93 15.17
CA PHE A 395 -2.69 -24.97 14.92
C PHE A 395 -3.20 -26.27 14.30
N SER A 396 -2.36 -27.12 13.72
CA SER A 396 -2.80 -28.44 13.22
C SER A 396 -3.36 -29.35 14.32
N LYS A 397 -3.19 -28.96 15.58
CA LYS A 397 -3.77 -29.66 16.74
C LYS A 397 -5.19 -29.18 17.09
N PHE A 398 -5.67 -28.11 16.47
CA PHE A 398 -6.95 -27.47 16.78
C PHE A 398 -7.95 -27.54 15.63
N ILE A 399 -7.57 -28.13 14.48
CA ILE A 399 -8.39 -28.30 13.28
C ILE A 399 -8.73 -29.78 13.11
#